data_d0b9d557832da73c0f99b84c98a32f0e
#
_entry.id   d0b9d557832da73c0f99b84c98a32f0e
#
_cell.length_a   1.000
_cell.length_b   1.000
_cell.length_c   1.000
_cell.angle_alpha   90.00
_cell.angle_beta   90.00
_cell.angle_gamma   90.00
#
_symmetry.space_group_name_H-M   'P 1'
#
loop_
_entity.id
_entity.type
_entity.pdbx_description
1 polymer ?
#
loop_
_entity_poly.entity_id
_entity_poly.type
_entity_poly.pdbx_seq_one_letter_code
_entity_poly.pdbx_strand_id
1 'polypeptide(L)'
;MNQLKNQVMWNRLISIVEEQALALVGTAFSTSVREAGDLSAGVYDTKGRMIAQAITGTPGHVNTMAAAVVNFIEDIGPHRIYEGDVYITNDPWKGTGHLHDFTVVTPVFRDANLIGYFGCTAHVVDVGGRGFGPDATEVYEEGLFVPIMKLLERGELNEDLINIVRHNVRESSQVIGDLHSLSTSNETGIRRLHGMLDEFNLDDLEDLAEFIFEKTHEATIKRLSKLKLGEYKNEMQVDGYNETVTLKVNITVDEECAHADFTGSSPTCEHGVNVPLVYAHAYYSYAMLVALAPEMPSNHASLAAFTVSAVSYTHLTLPTKA
;
A
#
# COMPACT_ATOMS: atom_id res chain seq x y z
N MET A 1 -11.50 26.29 9.85
CA MET A 1 -10.62 26.70 8.72
C MET A 1 -11.47 27.06 7.49
N ASN A 2 -11.01 27.91 6.55
CA ASN A 2 -11.80 28.26 5.37
C ASN A 2 -11.82 27.05 4.40
N GLN A 3 -12.99 26.60 3.97
CA GLN A 3 -13.16 25.42 3.09
C GLN A 3 -12.32 25.51 1.80
N LEU A 4 -12.19 26.71 1.21
CA LEU A 4 -11.36 26.93 0.03
C LEU A 4 -9.87 26.69 0.34
N LYS A 5 -9.38 27.16 1.50
CA LYS A 5 -8.00 26.96 1.95
C LYS A 5 -7.71 25.46 2.10
N ASN A 6 -8.60 24.70 2.74
CA ASN A 6 -8.44 23.25 2.90
C ASN A 6 -8.42 22.53 1.55
N GLN A 7 -9.25 22.92 0.58
CA GLN A 7 -9.24 22.33 -0.76
C GLN A 7 -7.92 22.61 -1.50
N VAL A 8 -7.36 23.81 -1.36
CA VAL A 8 -6.05 24.14 -1.95
C VAL A 8 -4.94 23.29 -1.31
N MET A 9 -4.95 23.14 0.02
CA MET A 9 -3.98 22.31 0.74
C MET A 9 -4.11 20.83 0.37
N TRP A 10 -5.33 20.31 0.22
CA TRP A 10 -5.55 18.94 -0.25
C TRP A 10 -4.96 18.70 -1.64
N ASN A 11 -5.23 19.60 -2.61
CA ASN A 11 -4.66 19.51 -3.96
C ASN A 11 -3.12 19.60 -3.90
N ARG A 12 -2.57 20.43 -3.00
CA ARG A 12 -1.14 20.55 -2.80
C ARG A 12 -0.55 19.24 -2.25
N LEU A 13 -1.25 18.59 -1.32
CA LEU A 13 -0.82 17.31 -0.77
C LEU A 13 -0.81 16.19 -1.82
N ILE A 14 -1.83 16.14 -2.71
CA ILE A 14 -1.84 15.23 -3.86
C ILE A 14 -0.64 15.48 -4.77
N SER A 15 -0.30 16.75 -5.03
CA SER A 15 0.88 17.09 -5.85
C SER A 15 2.19 16.66 -5.17
N ILE A 16 2.27 16.72 -3.85
CA ILE A 16 3.46 16.29 -3.08
C ILE A 16 3.68 14.78 -3.22
N VAL A 17 2.64 13.97 -3.07
CA VAL A 17 2.78 12.52 -3.23
C VAL A 17 3.02 12.10 -4.68
N GLU A 18 2.55 12.88 -5.65
CA GLU A 18 2.90 12.69 -7.06
C GLU A 18 4.39 13.01 -7.30
N GLU A 19 4.93 14.10 -6.74
CA GLU A 19 6.36 14.40 -6.78
C GLU A 19 7.20 13.29 -6.09
N GLN A 20 6.69 12.69 -5.01
CA GLN A 20 7.30 11.53 -4.35
C GLN A 20 7.38 10.33 -5.33
N ALA A 21 6.29 9.98 -6.00
CA ALA A 21 6.25 8.88 -6.97
C ALA A 21 7.19 9.14 -8.16
N LEU A 22 7.18 10.36 -8.70
CA LEU A 22 8.07 10.75 -9.80
C LEU A 22 9.55 10.74 -9.39
N ALA A 23 9.87 11.07 -8.12
CA ALA A 23 11.24 10.94 -7.61
C ALA A 23 11.68 9.47 -7.58
N LEU A 24 10.77 8.54 -7.19
CA LEU A 24 11.04 7.11 -7.24
C LEU A 24 11.32 6.63 -8.67
N VAL A 25 10.44 6.97 -9.61
CA VAL A 25 10.62 6.65 -11.05
C VAL A 25 11.95 7.19 -11.58
N GLY A 26 12.29 8.43 -11.23
CA GLY A 26 13.51 9.11 -11.72
C GLY A 26 14.81 8.59 -11.12
N THR A 27 14.77 7.94 -9.96
CA THR A 27 15.97 7.44 -9.26
C THR A 27 16.10 5.92 -9.26
N ALA A 28 15.03 5.18 -9.58
CA ALA A 28 15.03 3.73 -9.60
C ALA A 28 15.99 3.14 -10.64
N PHE A 29 16.51 1.98 -10.32
CA PHE A 29 17.45 1.22 -11.15
C PHE A 29 16.75 0.18 -12.02
N SER A 30 15.71 -0.47 -11.50
CA SER A 30 14.96 -1.49 -12.22
C SER A 30 14.02 -0.90 -13.28
N THR A 31 13.80 -1.68 -14.35
CA THR A 31 12.84 -1.31 -15.41
C THR A 31 11.39 -1.49 -14.96
N SER A 32 11.12 -2.39 -14.01
CA SER A 32 9.79 -2.56 -13.40
C SER A 32 9.27 -1.27 -12.78
N VAL A 33 10.14 -0.52 -12.11
CA VAL A 33 9.79 0.77 -11.52
C VAL A 33 9.79 1.89 -12.56
N ARG A 34 10.92 2.03 -13.32
CA ARG A 34 11.10 3.17 -14.24
C ARG A 34 10.17 3.18 -15.43
N GLU A 35 9.91 2.01 -16.01
CA GLU A 35 9.21 1.89 -17.29
C GLU A 35 7.80 1.30 -17.14
N ALA A 36 7.63 0.29 -16.28
CA ALA A 36 6.31 -0.28 -16.02
C ALA A 36 5.51 0.50 -14.97
N GLY A 37 6.16 1.34 -14.14
CA GLY A 37 5.48 2.12 -13.11
C GLY A 37 4.91 1.25 -11.98
N ASP A 38 5.55 0.11 -11.70
CA ASP A 38 5.08 -0.83 -10.68
C ASP A 38 5.53 -0.37 -9.28
N LEU A 39 4.83 0.62 -8.80
CA LEU A 39 5.10 1.32 -7.55
C LEU A 39 3.83 1.91 -6.94
N SER A 40 3.93 2.41 -5.72
CA SER A 40 2.98 3.36 -5.13
C SER A 40 3.68 4.32 -4.18
N ALA A 41 3.04 5.45 -3.89
CA ALA A 41 3.53 6.47 -2.98
C ALA A 41 2.36 7.17 -2.29
N GLY A 42 2.51 7.52 -1.01
CA GLY A 42 1.44 8.15 -0.25
C GLY A 42 1.90 8.77 1.06
N VAL A 43 1.02 9.59 1.63
CA VAL A 43 1.17 10.25 2.93
C VAL A 43 0.06 9.81 3.88
N TYR A 44 0.43 9.60 5.14
CA TYR A 44 -0.41 8.99 6.17
C TYR A 44 -0.37 9.84 7.44
N ASP A 45 -1.46 9.84 8.19
CA ASP A 45 -1.51 10.48 9.51
C ASP A 45 -0.74 9.67 10.57
N THR A 46 -0.73 10.17 11.80
CA THR A 46 -0.05 9.51 12.94
C THR A 46 -0.66 8.16 13.32
N LYS A 47 -1.87 7.84 12.85
CA LYS A 47 -2.55 6.54 13.04
C LYS A 47 -2.34 5.59 11.88
N GLY A 48 -1.60 5.99 10.85
CA GLY A 48 -1.38 5.20 9.62
C GLY A 48 -2.54 5.28 8.62
N ARG A 49 -3.50 6.19 8.80
CA ARG A 49 -4.60 6.38 7.86
C ARG A 49 -4.10 7.15 6.64
N MET A 50 -4.31 6.63 5.46
CA MET A 50 -3.88 7.25 4.20
C MET A 50 -4.65 8.54 3.94
N ILE A 51 -3.94 9.67 3.88
CA ILE A 51 -4.52 10.99 3.60
C ILE A 51 -4.59 11.24 2.10
N ALA A 52 -3.50 10.96 1.39
CA ALA A 52 -3.39 11.08 -0.05
C ALA A 52 -2.39 10.08 -0.62
N GLN A 53 -2.58 9.72 -1.88
CA GLN A 53 -1.69 8.87 -2.66
C GLN A 53 -1.41 9.48 -4.02
N ALA A 54 -0.31 9.06 -4.65
CA ALA A 54 0.00 9.43 -6.02
C ALA A 54 -1.01 8.78 -7.00
N ILE A 55 -1.25 9.46 -8.10
CA ILE A 55 -2.04 8.94 -9.23
C ILE A 55 -1.18 7.95 -10.02
N THR A 56 0.12 8.24 -10.14
CA THR A 56 1.11 7.32 -10.71
C THR A 56 1.31 6.14 -9.78
N GLY A 57 0.98 4.93 -10.25
CA GLY A 57 1.20 3.72 -9.47
C GLY A 57 0.28 2.57 -9.84
N THR A 58 0.55 1.42 -9.23
CA THR A 58 -0.20 0.17 -9.42
C THR A 58 -1.38 0.12 -8.45
N PRO A 59 -2.63 -0.07 -8.92
CA PRO A 59 -3.83 -0.05 -8.07
C PRO A 59 -3.78 -1.03 -6.88
N GLY A 60 -3.20 -2.21 -7.06
CA GLY A 60 -3.02 -3.19 -5.99
C GLY A 60 -2.16 -2.66 -4.86
N HIS A 61 -1.04 -2.02 -5.18
CA HIS A 61 -0.10 -1.47 -4.19
C HIS A 61 -0.72 -0.32 -3.39
N VAL A 62 -1.43 0.53 -4.06
CA VAL A 62 -2.02 1.73 -3.49
C VAL A 62 -2.88 1.42 -2.26
N ASN A 63 -3.84 0.53 -2.39
CA ASN A 63 -4.79 0.23 -1.32
C ASN A 63 -4.20 -0.71 -0.25
N THR A 64 -3.25 -1.58 -0.62
CA THR A 64 -2.53 -2.40 0.37
C THR A 64 -1.62 -1.56 1.25
N MET A 65 -1.05 -0.48 0.72
CA MET A 65 -0.24 0.46 1.50
C MET A 65 -1.03 1.11 2.64
N ALA A 66 -2.35 1.30 2.50
CA ALA A 66 -3.19 1.81 3.58
C ALA A 66 -3.20 0.88 4.81
N ALA A 67 -3.11 -0.43 4.60
CA ALA A 67 -2.99 -1.40 5.69
C ALA A 67 -1.52 -1.58 6.13
N ALA A 68 -0.58 -1.54 5.20
CA ALA A 68 0.84 -1.75 5.47
C ALA A 68 1.38 -0.78 6.54
N VAL A 69 1.10 0.52 6.42
CA VAL A 69 1.59 1.53 7.37
C VAL A 69 1.11 1.25 8.80
N VAL A 70 -0.13 0.79 8.97
CA VAL A 70 -0.66 0.38 10.29
C VAL A 70 0.15 -0.79 10.84
N ASN A 71 0.47 -1.80 10.01
CA ASN A 71 1.28 -2.94 10.44
C ASN A 71 2.68 -2.50 10.93
N PHE A 72 3.31 -1.52 10.27
CA PHE A 72 4.59 -0.98 10.73
C PHE A 72 4.46 -0.31 12.10
N ILE A 73 3.43 0.50 12.32
CA ILE A 73 3.19 1.19 13.60
C ILE A 73 2.97 0.18 14.73
N GLU A 74 2.18 -0.86 14.48
CA GLU A 74 1.87 -1.90 15.47
C GLU A 74 3.08 -2.76 15.82
N ASP A 75 3.84 -3.24 14.84
CA ASP A 75 5.01 -4.11 15.05
C ASP A 75 6.16 -3.37 15.74
N ILE A 76 6.40 -2.12 15.36
CA ILE A 76 7.49 -1.33 15.93
C ILE A 76 7.10 -0.83 17.32
N GLY A 77 5.86 -0.40 17.47
CA GLY A 77 5.35 0.31 18.64
C GLY A 77 5.75 1.79 18.63
N PRO A 78 4.80 2.70 18.91
CA PRO A 78 4.99 4.14 18.73
C PRO A 78 6.15 4.73 19.57
N HIS A 79 6.53 4.08 20.68
CA HIS A 79 7.63 4.54 21.55
C HIS A 79 9.04 4.23 21.00
N ARG A 80 9.15 3.48 19.90
CA ARG A 80 10.42 3.09 19.27
C ARG A 80 10.63 3.72 17.91
N ILE A 81 9.79 4.69 17.55
CA ILE A 81 9.86 5.44 16.30
C ILE A 81 10.61 6.75 16.56
N TYR A 82 11.72 6.98 15.87
CA TYR A 82 12.57 8.14 16.06
C TYR A 82 12.76 8.90 14.74
N GLU A 83 13.06 10.19 14.87
CA GLU A 83 13.45 11.01 13.72
C GLU A 83 14.68 10.45 13.03
N GLY A 84 14.65 10.38 11.68
CA GLY A 84 15.69 9.78 10.86
C GLY A 84 15.61 8.25 10.72
N ASP A 85 14.65 7.59 11.36
CA ASP A 85 14.36 6.18 11.10
C ASP A 85 13.69 6.02 9.72
N VAL A 86 14.04 4.94 9.03
CA VAL A 86 13.34 4.45 7.83
C VAL A 86 13.12 2.96 7.98
N TYR A 87 11.90 2.51 7.85
CA TYR A 87 11.50 1.12 8.01
C TYR A 87 11.25 0.46 6.67
N ILE A 88 11.48 -0.84 6.59
CA ILE A 88 11.34 -1.63 5.37
C ILE A 88 10.77 -3.02 5.67
N THR A 89 10.02 -3.57 4.73
CA THR A 89 9.63 -4.98 4.67
C THR A 89 9.31 -5.40 3.24
N ASN A 90 9.35 -6.70 2.97
CA ASN A 90 8.71 -7.31 1.81
C ASN A 90 7.79 -8.47 2.23
N ASP A 91 7.32 -8.46 3.48
CA ASP A 91 6.36 -9.44 4.00
C ASP A 91 5.05 -9.37 3.18
N PRO A 92 4.62 -10.44 2.50
CA PRO A 92 3.42 -10.43 1.66
C PRO A 92 2.12 -10.13 2.42
N TRP A 93 2.06 -10.45 3.72
CA TRP A 93 0.87 -10.26 4.56
C TRP A 93 0.82 -8.89 5.22
N LYS A 94 1.98 -8.27 5.44
CA LYS A 94 2.11 -6.97 6.10
C LYS A 94 2.44 -5.84 5.13
N GLY A 95 2.90 -6.17 3.93
CA GLY A 95 3.20 -5.27 2.83
C GLY A 95 2.16 -5.34 1.72
N THR A 96 2.58 -5.63 0.51
CA THR A 96 1.79 -5.48 -0.72
C THR A 96 1.52 -6.77 -1.49
N GLY A 97 1.67 -7.94 -0.86
CA GLY A 97 1.09 -9.17 -1.36
C GLY A 97 2.08 -10.21 -1.91
N HIS A 98 3.36 -9.86 -2.16
CA HIS A 98 4.41 -10.81 -2.55
C HIS A 98 5.82 -10.28 -2.24
N LEU A 99 6.83 -11.19 -2.21
CA LEU A 99 8.18 -10.83 -1.78
C LEU A 99 8.91 -9.82 -2.69
N HIS A 100 8.53 -9.72 -3.97
CA HIS A 100 9.16 -8.77 -4.89
C HIS A 100 8.83 -7.31 -4.56
N ASP A 101 7.79 -7.05 -3.77
CA ASP A 101 7.38 -5.71 -3.40
C ASP A 101 8.03 -5.29 -2.09
N PHE A 102 9.04 -4.44 -2.17
CA PHE A 102 9.58 -3.79 -0.98
C PHE A 102 8.76 -2.55 -0.63
N THR A 103 8.26 -2.54 0.58
CA THR A 103 7.54 -1.41 1.19
C THR A 103 8.46 -0.66 2.13
N VAL A 104 8.56 0.65 1.98
CA VAL A 104 9.35 1.53 2.83
C VAL A 104 8.46 2.59 3.46
N VAL A 105 8.56 2.73 4.79
CA VAL A 105 7.80 3.71 5.58
C VAL A 105 8.76 4.60 6.36
N THR A 106 8.60 5.92 6.23
CA THR A 106 9.42 6.94 6.88
C THR A 106 8.54 7.84 7.75
N PRO A 107 8.78 7.89 9.07
CA PRO A 107 8.07 8.80 9.96
C PRO A 107 8.47 10.26 9.68
N VAL A 108 7.49 11.15 9.80
CA VAL A 108 7.67 12.60 9.60
C VAL A 108 7.61 13.28 10.94
N PHE A 109 8.67 14.00 11.27
CA PHE A 109 8.76 14.79 12.50
C PHE A 109 8.78 16.29 12.19
N ARG A 110 8.15 17.08 13.08
CA ARG A 110 8.25 18.54 13.11
C ARG A 110 8.41 18.98 14.55
N ASP A 111 9.47 19.73 14.85
CA ASP A 111 9.79 20.17 16.22
C ASP A 111 9.76 19.01 17.24
N ALA A 112 10.39 17.89 16.87
CA ALA A 112 10.43 16.63 17.64
C ALA A 112 9.07 15.92 17.83
N ASN A 113 7.99 16.41 17.23
CA ASN A 113 6.68 15.76 17.25
C ASN A 113 6.49 14.92 15.98
N LEU A 114 6.04 13.68 16.13
CA LEU A 114 5.59 12.85 15.01
C LEU A 114 4.29 13.42 14.44
N ILE A 115 4.27 13.77 13.16
CA ILE A 115 3.11 14.37 12.50
C ILE A 115 2.49 13.48 11.41
N GLY A 116 3.09 12.35 11.09
CA GLY A 116 2.59 11.42 10.10
C GLY A 116 3.70 10.56 9.51
N TYR A 117 3.40 9.93 8.36
CA TYR A 117 4.35 9.06 7.66
C TYR A 117 4.28 9.29 6.15
N PHE A 118 5.41 9.11 5.48
CA PHE A 118 5.42 8.80 4.05
C PHE A 118 5.66 7.31 3.86
N GLY A 119 4.96 6.71 2.90
CA GLY A 119 5.15 5.33 2.52
C GLY A 119 5.21 5.19 1.01
N CYS A 120 6.03 4.27 0.55
CA CYS A 120 6.08 3.85 -0.85
C CYS A 120 6.38 2.37 -0.95
N THR A 121 6.04 1.78 -2.10
CA THR A 121 6.42 0.42 -2.45
C THR A 121 6.86 0.37 -3.90
N ALA A 122 7.69 -0.62 -4.22
CA ALA A 122 8.10 -0.90 -5.59
C ALA A 122 8.40 -2.38 -5.78
N HIS A 123 8.04 -2.88 -6.97
CA HIS A 123 8.37 -4.22 -7.42
C HIS A 123 9.83 -4.27 -7.86
N VAL A 124 10.70 -4.89 -7.04
CA VAL A 124 12.12 -5.08 -7.39
C VAL A 124 12.29 -6.24 -8.37
N VAL A 125 13.36 -6.16 -9.16
CA VAL A 125 13.61 -7.11 -10.26
C VAL A 125 13.95 -8.53 -9.80
N ASP A 126 14.46 -8.71 -8.58
CA ASP A 126 14.88 -10.01 -8.05
C ASP A 126 14.92 -10.02 -6.52
N VAL A 127 14.47 -11.11 -5.94
CA VAL A 127 14.55 -11.41 -4.50
C VAL A 127 15.28 -12.72 -4.22
N GLY A 128 15.97 -13.27 -5.20
CA GLY A 128 16.61 -14.59 -5.10
C GLY A 128 15.62 -15.73 -5.39
N GLY A 129 15.73 -16.81 -4.63
CA GLY A 129 14.82 -17.95 -4.73
C GLY A 129 14.62 -18.52 -6.14
N ARG A 130 13.40 -18.93 -6.44
CA ARG A 130 13.02 -19.47 -7.77
C ARG A 130 12.83 -18.38 -8.84
N GLY A 131 12.81 -17.10 -8.44
CA GLY A 131 12.49 -15.99 -9.32
C GLY A 131 10.99 -15.71 -9.36
N PHE A 132 10.59 -14.72 -10.19
CA PHE A 132 9.20 -14.31 -10.32
C PHE A 132 8.40 -15.34 -11.12
N GLY A 133 7.54 -16.09 -10.42
CA GLY A 133 6.69 -17.11 -11.03
C GLY A 133 5.85 -17.85 -9.97
N PRO A 134 4.80 -18.56 -10.41
CA PRO A 134 3.86 -19.23 -9.51
C PRO A 134 4.28 -20.63 -9.07
N ASP A 135 5.50 -21.08 -9.42
CA ASP A 135 5.94 -22.46 -9.21
C ASP A 135 6.42 -22.75 -7.78
N ALA A 136 6.55 -21.71 -6.94
CA ALA A 136 6.87 -21.89 -5.53
C ALA A 136 5.69 -22.53 -4.78
N THR A 137 6.00 -23.45 -3.85
CA THR A 137 5.00 -24.14 -3.02
C THR A 137 4.96 -23.60 -1.58
N GLU A 138 5.95 -22.79 -1.24
CA GLU A 138 6.03 -22.09 0.05
C GLU A 138 6.83 -20.79 -0.11
N VAL A 139 6.60 -19.83 0.79
CA VAL A 139 7.22 -18.51 0.74
C VAL A 139 8.75 -18.55 0.78
N TYR A 140 9.34 -19.54 1.44
CA TYR A 140 10.80 -19.71 1.52
C TYR A 140 11.45 -20.04 0.19
N GLU A 141 10.70 -20.62 -0.75
CA GLU A 141 11.19 -20.88 -2.11
C GLU A 141 11.15 -19.64 -3.00
N GLU A 142 10.29 -18.66 -2.69
CA GLU A 142 10.14 -17.45 -3.50
C GLU A 142 11.36 -16.54 -3.41
N GLY A 143 12.05 -16.50 -2.27
CA GLY A 143 13.28 -15.74 -2.12
C GLY A 143 13.51 -15.14 -0.74
N LEU A 144 14.27 -14.06 -0.70
CA LEU A 144 14.61 -13.35 0.53
C LEU A 144 13.38 -12.72 1.17
N PHE A 145 13.09 -13.13 2.39
CA PHE A 145 12.06 -12.55 3.23
C PHE A 145 12.69 -11.56 4.22
N VAL A 146 12.26 -10.32 4.17
CA VAL A 146 12.68 -9.23 5.08
C VAL A 146 11.48 -8.84 5.95
N PRO A 147 11.49 -9.17 7.25
CA PRO A 147 10.44 -8.73 8.18
C PRO A 147 10.47 -7.20 8.35
N ILE A 148 9.46 -6.64 9.03
CA ILE A 148 9.48 -5.22 9.38
C ILE A 148 10.71 -4.92 10.23
N MET A 149 11.62 -4.13 9.67
CA MET A 149 12.87 -3.74 10.33
C MET A 149 13.35 -2.37 9.84
N LYS A 150 14.43 -1.86 10.42
CA LYS A 150 15.00 -0.58 10.01
C LYS A 150 15.90 -0.75 8.78
N LEU A 151 15.66 0.03 7.76
CA LEU A 151 16.59 0.29 6.66
C LEU A 151 17.61 1.38 7.06
N LEU A 152 17.11 2.46 7.73
CA LEU A 152 17.95 3.45 8.37
C LEU A 152 17.57 3.55 9.85
N GLU A 153 18.55 3.69 10.72
CA GLU A 153 18.38 4.02 12.13
C GLU A 153 18.94 5.41 12.41
N ARG A 154 18.06 6.38 12.67
CA ARG A 154 18.44 7.79 12.93
C ARG A 154 19.39 8.36 11.86
N GLY A 155 19.12 8.05 10.61
CA GLY A 155 19.93 8.49 9.47
C GLY A 155 21.09 7.57 9.08
N GLU A 156 21.44 6.58 9.90
CA GLU A 156 22.52 5.64 9.61
C GLU A 156 21.98 4.39 8.91
N LEU A 157 22.59 4.03 7.79
CA LEU A 157 22.17 2.87 6.98
C LEU A 157 22.43 1.55 7.71
N ASN A 158 21.49 0.64 7.66
CA ASN A 158 21.66 -0.73 8.15
C ASN A 158 22.48 -1.56 7.14
N GLU A 159 23.80 -1.49 7.28
CA GLU A 159 24.74 -2.19 6.40
C GLU A 159 24.57 -3.72 6.44
N ASP A 160 24.14 -4.29 7.57
CA ASP A 160 23.90 -5.72 7.68
C ASP A 160 22.73 -6.17 6.79
N LEU A 161 21.65 -5.40 6.76
CA LEU A 161 20.53 -5.65 5.85
C LEU A 161 20.99 -5.54 4.38
N ILE A 162 21.71 -4.48 4.03
CA ILE A 162 22.23 -4.30 2.67
C ILE A 162 23.17 -5.45 2.27
N ASN A 163 23.99 -5.95 3.19
CA ASN A 163 24.85 -7.10 2.95
C ASN A 163 24.06 -8.40 2.78
N ILE A 164 22.99 -8.60 3.56
CA ILE A 164 22.08 -9.75 3.40
C ILE A 164 21.44 -9.69 2.00
N VAL A 165 20.85 -8.56 1.61
CA VAL A 165 20.28 -8.38 0.27
C VAL A 165 21.31 -8.68 -0.80
N ARG A 166 22.51 -8.06 -0.73
CA ARG A 166 23.58 -8.21 -1.73
C ARG A 166 23.97 -9.66 -2.03
N HIS A 167 23.93 -10.53 -1.01
CA HIS A 167 24.36 -11.92 -1.14
C HIS A 167 23.21 -12.89 -1.42
N ASN A 168 21.96 -12.45 -1.37
CA ASN A 168 20.80 -13.32 -1.58
C ASN A 168 20.06 -13.07 -2.89
N VAL A 169 20.32 -11.94 -3.57
CA VAL A 169 19.69 -11.61 -4.86
C VAL A 169 20.72 -11.64 -6.00
N ARG A 170 20.29 -11.95 -7.23
CA ARG A 170 21.16 -12.03 -8.40
C ARG A 170 21.53 -10.64 -8.92
N GLU A 171 20.50 -9.76 -9.00
CA GLU A 171 20.61 -8.40 -9.52
C GLU A 171 20.85 -7.36 -8.39
N SER A 172 21.83 -7.66 -7.53
CA SER A 172 22.05 -6.91 -6.28
C SER A 172 22.23 -5.41 -6.45
N SER A 173 22.89 -4.98 -7.53
CA SER A 173 23.08 -3.54 -7.80
C SER A 173 21.77 -2.82 -8.08
N GLN A 174 20.85 -3.45 -8.83
CA GLN A 174 19.55 -2.87 -9.12
C GLN A 174 18.65 -2.88 -7.88
N VAL A 175 18.58 -4.01 -7.17
CA VAL A 175 17.74 -4.14 -5.97
C VAL A 175 18.18 -3.14 -4.89
N ILE A 176 19.47 -3.08 -4.56
CA ILE A 176 19.99 -2.11 -3.56
C ILE A 176 19.76 -0.68 -4.02
N GLY A 177 19.96 -0.39 -5.31
CA GLY A 177 19.63 0.92 -5.88
C GLY A 177 18.16 1.29 -5.69
N ASP A 178 17.23 0.34 -5.91
CA ASP A 178 15.80 0.56 -5.70
C ASP A 178 15.45 0.77 -4.21
N LEU A 179 16.10 0.04 -3.27
CA LEU A 179 15.91 0.29 -1.84
C LEU A 179 16.31 1.71 -1.43
N HIS A 180 17.42 2.21 -1.96
CA HIS A 180 17.84 3.61 -1.75
C HIS A 180 16.84 4.60 -2.40
N SER A 181 16.35 4.28 -3.59
CA SER A 181 15.38 5.11 -4.30
C SER A 181 14.05 5.23 -3.56
N LEU A 182 13.57 4.14 -2.94
CA LEU A 182 12.39 4.14 -2.08
C LEU A 182 12.56 5.10 -0.88
N SER A 183 13.70 5.02 -0.19
CA SER A 183 14.01 5.94 0.93
C SER A 183 14.09 7.40 0.47
N THR A 184 14.80 7.68 -0.63
CA THR A 184 14.97 9.03 -1.20
C THR A 184 13.65 9.63 -1.69
N SER A 185 12.76 8.79 -2.21
CA SER A 185 11.41 9.19 -2.62
C SER A 185 10.60 9.71 -1.43
N ASN A 186 10.58 8.97 -0.30
CA ASN A 186 9.93 9.43 0.92
C ASN A 186 10.54 10.74 1.44
N GLU A 187 11.87 10.88 1.44
CA GLU A 187 12.56 12.10 1.83
C GLU A 187 12.15 13.30 0.97
N THR A 188 11.96 13.08 -0.34
CA THR A 188 11.45 14.11 -1.24
C THR A 188 10.05 14.56 -0.86
N GLY A 189 9.13 13.61 -0.57
CA GLY A 189 7.79 13.92 -0.06
C GLY A 189 7.82 14.70 1.24
N ILE A 190 8.64 14.27 2.21
CA ILE A 190 8.80 14.92 3.52
C ILE A 190 9.25 16.37 3.36
N ARG A 191 10.29 16.61 2.56
CA ARG A 191 10.80 17.97 2.30
C ARG A 191 9.72 18.87 1.69
N ARG A 192 8.93 18.37 0.75
CA ARG A 192 7.81 19.11 0.14
C ARG A 192 6.69 19.37 1.11
N LEU A 193 6.39 18.41 1.98
CA LEU A 193 5.40 18.58 3.03
C LEU A 193 5.79 19.69 4.00
N HIS A 194 7.03 19.70 4.49
CA HIS A 194 7.51 20.78 5.36
C HIS A 194 7.35 22.15 4.70
N GLY A 195 7.70 22.28 3.42
CA GLY A 195 7.47 23.53 2.67
C GLY A 195 5.98 23.93 2.61
N MET A 196 5.07 22.98 2.47
CA MET A 196 3.63 23.24 2.51
C MET A 196 3.18 23.67 3.92
N LEU A 197 3.64 23.01 4.97
CA LEU A 197 3.30 23.35 6.35
C LEU A 197 3.77 24.78 6.68
N ASP A 198 4.96 25.17 6.26
CA ASP A 198 5.49 26.54 6.43
C ASP A 198 4.66 27.58 5.65
N GLU A 199 4.34 27.30 4.38
CA GLU A 199 3.53 28.19 3.52
C GLU A 199 2.15 28.47 4.12
N PHE A 200 1.50 27.46 4.69
CA PHE A 200 0.16 27.56 5.24
C PHE A 200 0.13 27.82 6.76
N ASN A 201 1.29 27.92 7.41
CA ASN A 201 1.46 28.09 8.85
C ASN A 201 0.70 27.03 9.65
N LEU A 202 1.06 25.75 9.39
CA LEU A 202 0.51 24.58 10.05
C LEU A 202 1.60 23.89 10.87
N ASP A 203 1.24 23.37 12.02
CA ASP A 203 2.14 22.60 12.88
C ASP A 203 2.10 21.11 12.53
N ASP A 204 0.96 20.60 12.06
CA ASP A 204 0.72 19.19 11.72
C ASP A 204 -0.32 19.04 10.57
N LEU A 205 -0.76 17.81 10.34
CA LEU A 205 -1.73 17.44 9.31
C LEU A 205 -3.13 17.09 9.86
N GLU A 206 -3.34 17.09 11.18
CA GLU A 206 -4.52 16.46 11.80
C GLU A 206 -5.84 17.09 11.30
N ASP A 207 -5.96 18.39 11.39
CA ASP A 207 -7.17 19.12 10.94
C ASP A 207 -7.42 18.95 9.43
N LEU A 208 -6.35 18.92 8.63
CA LEU A 208 -6.45 18.73 7.18
C LEU A 208 -6.86 17.30 6.84
N ALA A 209 -6.30 16.31 7.52
CA ALA A 209 -6.65 14.91 7.34
C ALA A 209 -8.13 14.64 7.65
N GLU A 210 -8.62 15.14 8.79
CA GLU A 210 -10.03 14.98 9.18
C GLU A 210 -10.96 15.67 8.16
N PHE A 211 -10.62 16.86 7.67
CA PHE A 211 -11.38 17.53 6.62
C PHE A 211 -11.44 16.67 5.33
N ILE A 212 -10.30 16.10 4.90
CA ILE A 212 -10.22 15.27 3.72
C ILE A 212 -11.08 14.01 3.90
N PHE A 213 -10.97 13.35 5.05
CA PHE A 213 -11.74 12.13 5.34
C PHE A 213 -13.24 12.40 5.38
N GLU A 214 -13.68 13.47 6.04
CA GLU A 214 -15.08 13.86 6.05
C GLU A 214 -15.63 14.07 4.64
N LYS A 215 -14.92 14.85 3.80
CA LYS A 215 -15.38 15.16 2.44
C LYS A 215 -15.39 13.96 1.51
N THR A 216 -14.39 13.08 1.60
CA THR A 216 -14.36 11.87 0.79
C THR A 216 -15.37 10.83 1.26
N HIS A 217 -15.59 10.68 2.56
CA HIS A 217 -16.64 9.83 3.11
C HIS A 217 -18.03 10.26 2.61
N GLU A 218 -18.38 11.54 2.81
CA GLU A 218 -19.65 12.10 2.32
C GLU A 218 -19.85 11.85 0.82
N ALA A 219 -18.80 12.05 0.02
CA ALA A 219 -18.85 11.83 -1.42
C ALA A 219 -19.04 10.35 -1.78
N THR A 220 -18.33 9.44 -1.08
CA THR A 220 -18.44 7.99 -1.30
C THR A 220 -19.83 7.50 -0.99
N ILE A 221 -20.39 7.83 0.17
CA ILE A 221 -21.75 7.45 0.58
C ILE A 221 -22.78 8.00 -0.41
N LYS A 222 -22.64 9.24 -0.86
CA LYS A 222 -23.51 9.81 -1.89
C LYS A 222 -23.45 9.07 -3.23
N ARG A 223 -22.29 8.49 -3.59
CA ARG A 223 -22.17 7.65 -4.79
C ARG A 223 -22.76 6.26 -4.56
N LEU A 224 -22.48 5.66 -3.42
CA LEU A 224 -23.01 4.36 -3.01
C LEU A 224 -24.55 4.37 -3.00
N SER A 225 -25.18 5.42 -2.48
CA SER A 225 -26.65 5.58 -2.42
C SER A 225 -27.36 5.60 -3.79
N LYS A 226 -26.60 5.67 -4.90
CA LYS A 226 -27.15 5.55 -6.25
C LYS A 226 -27.29 4.09 -6.69
N LEU A 227 -26.66 3.16 -6.00
CA LEU A 227 -26.81 1.74 -6.24
C LEU A 227 -28.16 1.27 -5.64
N LYS A 228 -28.71 0.24 -6.25
CA LYS A 228 -29.86 -0.43 -5.66
C LYS A 228 -29.38 -1.28 -4.48
N LEU A 229 -30.01 -1.09 -3.31
CA LEU A 229 -29.72 -1.91 -2.14
C LEU A 229 -30.06 -3.38 -2.41
N GLY A 230 -29.27 -4.29 -1.84
CA GLY A 230 -29.50 -5.73 -1.96
C GLY A 230 -28.22 -6.53 -2.23
N GLU A 231 -28.41 -7.77 -2.64
CA GLU A 231 -27.35 -8.74 -2.91
C GLU A 231 -27.10 -8.87 -4.42
N TYR A 232 -25.82 -8.94 -4.78
CA TYR A 232 -25.34 -9.15 -6.14
C TYR A 232 -24.38 -10.33 -6.15
N LYS A 233 -24.71 -11.40 -6.87
CA LYS A 233 -23.92 -12.64 -6.90
C LYS A 233 -23.31 -12.85 -8.28
N ASN A 234 -22.08 -13.28 -8.29
CA ASN A 234 -21.42 -13.72 -9.50
C ASN A 234 -20.47 -14.88 -9.23
N GLU A 235 -20.24 -15.67 -10.26
CA GLU A 235 -19.31 -16.78 -10.26
C GLU A 235 -18.57 -16.80 -11.59
N MET A 236 -17.26 -17.07 -11.55
CA MET A 236 -16.46 -17.27 -12.74
C MET A 236 -15.50 -18.43 -12.53
N GLN A 237 -15.07 -19.04 -13.62
CA GLN A 237 -14.07 -20.09 -13.63
C GLN A 237 -12.84 -19.62 -14.40
N VAL A 238 -11.67 -19.95 -13.88
CA VAL A 238 -10.39 -19.67 -14.48
C VAL A 238 -9.53 -20.94 -14.46
N ASP A 239 -8.56 -21.03 -15.34
CA ASP A 239 -7.62 -22.13 -15.35
C ASP A 239 -6.74 -22.09 -14.08
N GLY A 240 -6.64 -23.25 -13.42
CA GLY A 240 -5.70 -23.47 -12.33
C GLY A 240 -4.58 -24.43 -12.79
N TYR A 241 -3.73 -24.86 -11.86
CA TYR A 241 -2.62 -25.79 -12.19
C TYR A 241 -3.10 -27.20 -12.53
N ASN A 242 -3.89 -27.81 -11.66
CA ASN A 242 -4.34 -29.19 -11.81
C ASN A 242 -5.87 -29.28 -11.94
N GLU A 243 -6.57 -28.22 -11.66
CA GLU A 243 -8.03 -28.16 -11.66
C GLU A 243 -8.50 -26.75 -12.01
N THR A 244 -9.76 -26.63 -12.42
CA THR A 244 -10.40 -25.33 -12.64
C THR A 244 -10.66 -24.67 -11.31
N VAL A 245 -10.24 -23.38 -11.20
CA VAL A 245 -10.50 -22.55 -10.04
C VAL A 245 -11.81 -21.81 -10.22
N THR A 246 -12.71 -21.97 -9.28
CA THR A 246 -13.97 -21.23 -9.21
C THR A 246 -13.82 -20.05 -8.25
N LEU A 247 -14.09 -18.84 -8.73
CA LEU A 247 -14.16 -17.62 -7.92
C LEU A 247 -15.61 -17.22 -7.76
N LYS A 248 -16.08 -17.08 -6.51
CA LYS A 248 -17.44 -16.64 -6.18
C LYS A 248 -17.38 -15.34 -5.41
N VAL A 249 -18.35 -14.49 -5.66
CA VAL A 249 -18.56 -13.27 -4.87
C VAL A 249 -20.03 -13.02 -4.64
N ASN A 250 -20.36 -12.65 -3.41
CA ASN A 250 -21.66 -12.07 -3.05
C ASN A 250 -21.40 -10.65 -2.51
N ILE A 251 -21.83 -9.63 -3.25
CA ILE A 251 -21.72 -8.24 -2.82
C ILE A 251 -23.04 -7.83 -2.19
N THR A 252 -23.02 -7.47 -0.92
CA THR A 252 -24.15 -6.87 -0.22
C THR A 252 -23.97 -5.36 -0.18
N VAL A 253 -24.92 -4.63 -0.76
CA VAL A 253 -24.95 -3.17 -0.77
C VAL A 253 -26.02 -2.69 0.19
N ASP A 254 -25.62 -1.93 1.21
CA ASP A 254 -26.49 -1.20 2.12
C ASP A 254 -26.28 0.32 2.01
N GLU A 255 -26.79 1.10 2.96
CA GLU A 255 -26.74 2.57 2.92
C GLU A 255 -25.32 3.12 3.20
N GLU A 256 -24.46 2.35 3.86
CA GLU A 256 -23.14 2.78 4.34
C GLU A 256 -21.98 2.01 3.71
N CYS A 257 -22.24 0.80 3.18
CA CYS A 257 -21.20 -0.14 2.79
C CYS A 257 -21.58 -0.95 1.55
N ALA A 258 -20.57 -1.36 0.79
CA ALA A 258 -20.65 -2.44 -0.16
C ALA A 258 -19.65 -3.53 0.28
N HIS A 259 -20.18 -4.61 0.83
CA HIS A 259 -19.41 -5.72 1.36
C HIS A 259 -19.33 -6.87 0.37
N ALA A 260 -18.11 -7.29 0.01
CA ALA A 260 -17.87 -8.46 -0.84
C ALA A 260 -17.49 -9.68 0.00
N ASP A 261 -18.31 -10.72 -0.06
CA ASP A 261 -18.04 -12.03 0.54
C ASP A 261 -17.64 -13.03 -0.56
N PHE A 262 -16.41 -13.54 -0.47
CA PHE A 262 -15.84 -14.52 -1.40
C PHE A 262 -16.02 -15.97 -0.93
N THR A 263 -16.85 -16.22 0.06
CA THR A 263 -17.16 -17.56 0.56
C THR A 263 -17.69 -18.47 -0.56
N GLY A 264 -17.13 -19.67 -0.64
CA GLY A 264 -17.47 -20.67 -1.66
C GLY A 264 -16.61 -20.62 -2.91
N SER A 265 -15.60 -19.74 -2.97
CA SER A 265 -14.50 -19.84 -3.92
C SER A 265 -13.68 -21.12 -3.66
N SER A 266 -12.97 -21.62 -4.68
CA SER A 266 -12.08 -22.78 -4.56
C SER A 266 -11.08 -22.64 -3.42
N PRO A 267 -10.67 -23.74 -2.77
CA PRO A 267 -9.65 -23.69 -1.72
C PRO A 267 -8.28 -23.26 -2.27
N THR A 268 -7.37 -22.86 -1.38
CA THR A 268 -5.97 -22.60 -1.74
C THR A 268 -5.33 -23.82 -2.41
N CYS A 269 -4.53 -23.59 -3.41
CA CYS A 269 -3.68 -24.63 -4.03
C CYS A 269 -2.25 -24.57 -3.45
N GLU A 270 -1.45 -25.59 -3.80
CA GLU A 270 -0.05 -25.72 -3.37
C GLU A 270 0.91 -24.76 -4.10
N HIS A 271 0.44 -24.03 -5.08
CA HIS A 271 1.25 -23.11 -5.89
C HIS A 271 1.07 -21.67 -5.47
N GLY A 272 2.06 -20.82 -5.78
CA GLY A 272 2.12 -19.39 -5.44
C GLY A 272 1.16 -18.52 -6.26
N VAL A 273 -0.10 -18.94 -6.40
CA VAL A 273 -1.18 -18.18 -7.06
C VAL A 273 -2.28 -17.76 -6.10
N ASN A 274 -2.15 -18.08 -4.82
CA ASN A 274 -3.08 -17.65 -3.80
C ASN A 274 -2.85 -16.18 -3.46
N VAL A 275 -3.91 -15.45 -3.10
CA VAL A 275 -3.88 -14.00 -2.90
C VAL A 275 -4.13 -13.67 -1.43
N PRO A 276 -3.29 -12.85 -0.76
CA PRO A 276 -3.59 -12.34 0.58
C PRO A 276 -4.89 -11.53 0.59
N LEU A 277 -5.67 -11.62 1.67
CA LEU A 277 -6.97 -10.95 1.77
C LEU A 277 -6.85 -9.42 1.60
N VAL A 278 -5.77 -8.83 2.09
CA VAL A 278 -5.50 -7.40 1.92
C VAL A 278 -5.38 -7.00 0.45
N TYR A 279 -4.80 -7.86 -0.38
CA TYR A 279 -4.67 -7.63 -1.82
C TYR A 279 -6.01 -7.78 -2.54
N ALA A 280 -6.82 -8.80 -2.17
CA ALA A 280 -8.19 -8.94 -2.66
C ALA A 280 -9.04 -7.71 -2.31
N HIS A 281 -8.90 -7.18 -1.08
CA HIS A 281 -9.56 -5.94 -0.66
C HIS A 281 -9.10 -4.74 -1.49
N ALA A 282 -7.80 -4.63 -1.78
CA ALA A 282 -7.25 -3.55 -2.60
C ALA A 282 -7.88 -3.50 -3.99
N TYR A 283 -7.95 -4.63 -4.67
CA TYR A 283 -8.58 -4.69 -6.00
C TYR A 283 -10.08 -4.54 -5.99
N TYR A 284 -10.76 -5.08 -4.98
CA TYR A 284 -12.21 -4.87 -4.84
C TYR A 284 -12.54 -3.39 -4.64
N SER A 285 -11.88 -2.72 -3.70
CA SER A 285 -12.11 -1.30 -3.44
C SER A 285 -11.74 -0.43 -4.64
N TYR A 286 -10.66 -0.76 -5.36
CA TYR A 286 -10.31 -0.11 -6.61
C TYR A 286 -11.40 -0.27 -7.67
N ALA A 287 -11.90 -1.49 -7.90
CA ALA A 287 -12.97 -1.75 -8.86
C ALA A 287 -14.25 -0.97 -8.52
N MET A 288 -14.60 -0.90 -7.24
CA MET A 288 -15.75 -0.12 -6.77
C MET A 288 -15.57 1.38 -6.97
N LEU A 289 -14.39 1.93 -6.67
CA LEU A 289 -14.10 3.35 -6.92
C LEU A 289 -14.15 3.68 -8.42
N VAL A 290 -13.53 2.87 -9.27
CA VAL A 290 -13.59 3.07 -10.74
C VAL A 290 -15.03 3.03 -11.26
N ALA A 291 -15.85 2.14 -10.72
CA ALA A 291 -17.25 2.02 -11.15
C ALA A 291 -18.14 3.18 -10.65
N LEU A 292 -17.91 3.68 -9.44
CA LEU A 292 -18.81 4.62 -8.77
C LEU A 292 -18.34 6.07 -8.79
N ALA A 293 -17.04 6.30 -8.68
CA ALA A 293 -16.46 7.61 -8.50
C ALA A 293 -15.02 7.70 -9.02
N PRO A 294 -14.79 7.47 -10.34
CA PRO A 294 -13.44 7.42 -10.91
C PRO A 294 -12.65 8.72 -10.75
N GLU A 295 -13.35 9.84 -10.51
CA GLU A 295 -12.75 11.15 -10.29
C GLU A 295 -12.33 11.40 -8.83
N MET A 296 -12.68 10.51 -7.90
CA MET A 296 -12.44 10.73 -6.47
C MET A 296 -11.05 10.22 -6.07
N PRO A 297 -10.22 11.07 -5.44
CA PRO A 297 -8.93 10.60 -4.92
C PRO A 297 -9.11 9.51 -3.86
N SER A 298 -8.31 8.45 -3.97
CA SER A 298 -8.29 7.39 -2.96
C SER A 298 -7.61 7.87 -1.68
N ASN A 299 -8.25 7.57 -0.54
CA ASN A 299 -7.71 7.76 0.80
C ASN A 299 -8.44 6.82 1.77
N HIS A 300 -8.05 6.84 3.03
CA HIS A 300 -8.65 6.01 4.07
C HIS A 300 -10.19 6.04 4.05
N ALA A 301 -10.79 7.22 3.98
CA ALA A 301 -12.25 7.36 4.09
C ALA A 301 -12.99 6.97 2.80
N SER A 302 -12.39 7.17 1.63
CA SER A 302 -12.99 6.73 0.36
C SER A 302 -12.98 5.21 0.21
N LEU A 303 -12.03 4.51 0.85
CA LEU A 303 -11.91 3.05 0.83
C LEU A 303 -12.75 2.37 1.92
N ALA A 304 -13.05 3.05 3.02
CA ALA A 304 -13.72 2.47 4.19
C ALA A 304 -15.12 1.90 3.91
N ALA A 305 -15.83 2.41 2.89
CA ALA A 305 -17.15 1.92 2.48
C ALA A 305 -17.09 0.57 1.72
N PHE A 306 -15.90 0.09 1.36
CA PHE A 306 -15.71 -1.14 0.59
C PHE A 306 -14.98 -2.17 1.43
N THR A 307 -15.69 -3.19 1.89
CA THR A 307 -15.14 -4.21 2.79
C THR A 307 -15.16 -5.59 2.14
N VAL A 308 -14.30 -6.48 2.62
CA VAL A 308 -14.14 -7.81 2.06
C VAL A 308 -14.08 -8.84 3.17
N SER A 309 -14.73 -10.00 2.92
CA SER A 309 -14.53 -11.21 3.70
C SER A 309 -14.27 -12.41 2.80
N ALA A 310 -13.54 -13.38 3.33
CA ALA A 310 -13.36 -14.69 2.72
C ALA A 310 -13.10 -15.71 3.82
N VAL A 311 -13.45 -16.98 3.61
CA VAL A 311 -13.08 -18.04 4.54
C VAL A 311 -11.57 -18.33 4.40
N SER A 312 -10.95 -18.67 5.52
CA SER A 312 -9.54 -19.12 5.53
C SER A 312 -9.37 -20.30 4.58
N TYR A 313 -8.22 -20.34 3.89
CA TYR A 313 -7.87 -21.37 2.89
C TYR A 313 -8.68 -21.33 1.59
N THR A 314 -9.27 -20.20 1.21
CA THR A 314 -9.69 -19.96 -0.18
C THR A 314 -8.52 -19.42 -1.01
N HIS A 315 -8.60 -19.45 -2.36
CA HIS A 315 -7.58 -18.84 -3.24
C HIS A 315 -7.33 -17.34 -2.97
N LEU A 316 -8.23 -16.71 -2.22
CA LEU A 316 -8.16 -15.31 -1.81
C LEU A 316 -7.54 -15.11 -0.41
N THR A 317 -7.08 -16.18 0.23
CA THR A 317 -6.46 -16.12 1.55
C THR A 317 -5.27 -17.05 1.60
N LEU A 318 -4.05 -16.51 1.68
CA LEU A 318 -2.87 -17.31 1.99
C LEU A 318 -3.00 -17.87 3.43
N PRO A 319 -2.55 -19.12 3.67
CA PRO A 319 -2.47 -19.63 5.04
C PRO A 319 -1.57 -18.73 5.87
N THR A 320 -2.04 -18.37 7.07
CA THR A 320 -1.31 -17.52 8.03
C THR A 320 -0.10 -18.22 8.67
N LYS A 321 0.28 -19.39 8.18
CA LYS A 321 1.48 -20.11 8.62
C LYS A 321 2.41 -20.25 7.42
N ALA A 322 3.50 -19.48 7.48
CA ALA A 322 4.72 -19.81 6.78
C ALA A 322 5.28 -21.12 7.36
#